data_0ae7388ce656dbec7bd4dc8c407664cc
#
_entry.id   0ae7388ce656dbec7bd4dc8c407664cc
#
_cell.length_a   1.000
_cell.length_b   1.000
_cell.length_c   1.000
_cell.angle_alpha   90.00
_cell.angle_beta   90.00
_cell.angle_gamma   90.00
#
_symmetry.space_group_name_H-M   'P 1'
#
loop_
_entity.id
_entity.type
_entity.pdbx_description
1 polymer ?
#
loop_
_entity_poly.entity_id
_entity_poly.type
_entity_poly.pdbx_seq_one_letter_code
_entity_poly.pdbx_strand_id
1 'polypeptide(L)'
;HTDAESLPGNSGGAVIDKNFNLVGFLASGDGNYNEIVPIQSLEKVIKKSNIKVKKEFVKQGKNIRICADTLEFSYKFQRKPPDNLINKIQTICNLSNNKQLFDQVGQTFGRWGLFEKSILFLNKSLKLDPYSPNTLLSIAISFHIKRDIVSEKPIILKLLDLIPEDPQVLRLGVQVAGYLRDKSLAKRILNLMKEHNPAALPLAKDYLQNAFK
;
A
#
# COMPACT_ATOMS: atom_id res chain seq x y z
N HIS A 1 1.16 -7.05 -8.97
CA HIS A 1 -0.29 -6.92 -8.81
C HIS A 1 -1.01 -7.36 -10.08
N THR A 2 -2.24 -7.80 -9.96
CA THR A 2 -3.10 -8.27 -11.06
C THR A 2 -4.55 -7.88 -10.78
N ASP A 3 -5.31 -7.65 -11.85
CA ASP A 3 -6.75 -7.42 -11.87
C ASP A 3 -7.56 -8.74 -12.04
N ALA A 4 -6.86 -9.87 -12.15
CA ALA A 4 -7.53 -11.18 -12.24
C ALA A 4 -8.37 -11.41 -10.97
N GLU A 5 -9.64 -11.73 -11.13
CA GLU A 5 -10.54 -12.04 -10.02
C GLU A 5 -10.02 -13.21 -9.19
N SER A 6 -10.03 -13.05 -7.87
CA SER A 6 -9.65 -14.12 -6.94
C SER A 6 -10.59 -14.18 -5.76
N LEU A 7 -10.80 -15.40 -5.27
CA LEU A 7 -11.65 -15.70 -4.12
C LEU A 7 -10.83 -16.35 -3.01
N PRO A 8 -11.31 -16.29 -1.75
CA PRO A 8 -10.71 -17.06 -0.68
C PRO A 8 -10.57 -18.54 -1.07
N GLY A 9 -9.38 -19.09 -0.92
CA GLY A 9 -9.02 -20.44 -1.35
C GLY A 9 -8.19 -20.51 -2.63
N ASN A 10 -8.11 -19.43 -3.41
CA ASN A 10 -7.29 -19.39 -4.63
C ASN A 10 -5.79 -19.16 -4.37
N SER A 11 -5.37 -18.94 -3.11
CA SER A 11 -3.97 -18.76 -2.75
C SER A 11 -3.12 -19.95 -3.19
N GLY A 12 -1.98 -19.67 -3.83
CA GLY A 12 -1.11 -20.67 -4.47
C GLY A 12 -1.54 -21.06 -5.89
N GLY A 13 -2.68 -20.57 -6.39
CA GLY A 13 -3.11 -20.77 -7.77
C GLY A 13 -2.14 -20.17 -8.77
N ALA A 14 -1.98 -20.83 -9.93
CA ALA A 14 -1.13 -20.34 -11.01
C ALA A 14 -1.74 -19.09 -11.66
N VAL A 15 -0.91 -18.08 -11.88
CA VAL A 15 -1.25 -16.90 -12.68
C VAL A 15 -0.50 -17.00 -13.99
N ILE A 16 -1.26 -16.96 -15.10
CA ILE A 16 -0.74 -17.09 -16.46
C ILE A 16 -1.01 -15.82 -17.27
N ASP A 17 -0.13 -15.51 -18.21
CA ASP A 17 -0.35 -14.42 -19.17
C ASP A 17 -1.26 -14.87 -20.34
N LYS A 18 -1.57 -13.93 -21.25
CA LYS A 18 -2.37 -14.19 -22.44
C LYS A 18 -1.77 -15.23 -23.41
N ASN A 19 -0.49 -15.56 -23.26
CA ASN A 19 0.23 -16.56 -24.05
C ASN A 19 0.37 -17.91 -23.31
N PHE A 20 -0.35 -18.06 -22.18
CA PHE A 20 -0.30 -19.24 -21.30
C PHE A 20 1.05 -19.46 -20.60
N ASN A 21 1.92 -18.44 -20.50
CA ASN A 21 3.12 -18.56 -19.71
C ASN A 21 2.79 -18.37 -18.21
N LEU A 22 3.38 -19.20 -17.36
CA LEU A 22 3.28 -19.03 -15.92
C LEU A 22 4.08 -17.79 -15.49
N VAL A 23 3.40 -16.77 -14.97
CA VAL A 23 4.01 -15.51 -14.53
C VAL A 23 4.17 -15.44 -13.01
N GLY A 24 3.42 -16.24 -12.26
CA GLY A 24 3.52 -16.27 -10.81
C GLY A 24 2.44 -17.12 -10.14
N PHE A 25 2.35 -16.95 -8.83
CA PHE A 25 1.35 -17.61 -7.98
C PHE A 25 0.58 -16.57 -7.19
N LEU A 26 -0.72 -16.74 -7.07
CA LEU A 26 -1.58 -15.88 -6.28
C LEU A 26 -1.20 -15.99 -4.79
N ALA A 27 -0.93 -14.86 -4.15
CA ALA A 27 -0.54 -14.80 -2.74
C ALA A 27 -1.68 -14.30 -1.85
N SER A 28 -2.25 -13.15 -2.18
CA SER A 28 -3.32 -12.49 -1.42
C SER A 28 -4.15 -11.59 -2.31
N GLY A 29 -5.31 -11.16 -1.82
CA GLY A 29 -6.16 -10.17 -2.46
C GLY A 29 -7.09 -9.53 -1.44
N ASP A 30 -7.53 -8.30 -1.71
CA ASP A 30 -8.49 -7.57 -0.88
C ASP A 30 -9.83 -7.32 -1.59
N GLY A 31 -10.02 -7.96 -2.74
CA GLY A 31 -11.21 -7.83 -3.58
C GLY A 31 -11.07 -6.81 -4.71
N ASN A 32 -10.19 -5.83 -4.59
CA ASN A 32 -9.91 -4.83 -5.63
C ASN A 32 -8.63 -5.16 -6.40
N TYR A 33 -7.59 -5.57 -5.68
CA TYR A 33 -6.27 -5.89 -6.26
C TYR A 33 -5.72 -7.16 -5.65
N ASN A 34 -5.11 -7.97 -6.50
CA ASN A 34 -4.52 -9.22 -6.07
C ASN A 34 -2.99 -9.17 -6.17
N GLU A 35 -2.33 -9.71 -5.16
CA GLU A 35 -0.89 -9.85 -5.12
C GLU A 35 -0.47 -11.19 -5.67
N ILE A 36 0.53 -11.17 -6.53
CA ILE A 36 1.17 -12.39 -7.04
C ILE A 36 2.63 -12.47 -6.58
N VAL A 37 3.07 -13.67 -6.29
CA VAL A 37 4.50 -13.98 -6.15
C VAL A 37 5.04 -14.27 -7.54
N PRO A 38 5.93 -13.44 -8.11
CA PRO A 38 6.47 -13.65 -9.44
C PRO A 38 7.24 -14.97 -9.54
N ILE A 39 7.19 -15.63 -10.71
CA ILE A 39 7.87 -16.92 -10.93
C ILE A 39 9.39 -16.82 -10.68
N GLN A 40 10.00 -15.67 -10.95
CA GLN A 40 11.43 -15.42 -10.69
C GLN A 40 11.79 -15.50 -9.20
N SER A 41 10.81 -15.25 -8.31
CA SER A 41 11.01 -15.40 -6.87
C SER A 41 11.18 -16.87 -6.45
N LEU A 42 10.51 -17.80 -7.16
CA LEU A 42 10.65 -19.24 -6.93
C LEU A 42 12.07 -19.73 -7.24
N GLU A 43 12.67 -19.24 -8.33
CA GLU A 43 14.06 -19.58 -8.67
C GLU A 43 15.03 -19.19 -7.56
N LYS A 44 14.81 -18.02 -6.93
CA LYS A 44 15.62 -17.56 -5.78
C LYS A 44 15.47 -18.49 -4.58
N VAL A 45 14.25 -18.99 -4.34
CA VAL A 45 13.98 -19.95 -3.24
C VAL A 45 14.66 -21.29 -3.52
N ILE A 46 14.52 -21.83 -4.74
CA ILE A 46 15.14 -23.08 -5.15
C ILE A 46 16.68 -23.02 -5.03
N LYS A 47 17.27 -21.93 -5.55
CA LYS A 47 18.73 -21.71 -5.46
C LYS A 47 19.23 -21.53 -4.02
N LYS A 48 18.38 -21.06 -3.10
CA LYS A 48 18.71 -20.85 -1.67
C LYS A 48 18.32 -21.99 -0.76
N SER A 49 17.69 -23.05 -1.25
CA SER A 49 17.16 -24.16 -0.43
C SER A 49 18.22 -25.04 0.24
N ASN A 50 19.39 -24.47 0.57
CA ASN A 50 20.47 -25.14 1.23
C ASN A 50 20.30 -25.17 2.76
N ILE A 51 20.70 -26.24 3.42
CA ILE A 51 20.47 -26.57 4.84
C ILE A 51 20.94 -25.50 5.84
N LYS A 52 21.89 -24.63 5.47
CA LYS A 52 22.33 -23.48 6.31
C LYS A 52 21.25 -22.47 6.63
N VAL A 53 20.21 -22.39 5.80
CA VAL A 53 19.12 -21.39 5.92
C VAL A 53 18.12 -21.73 7.04
N LYS A 54 18.14 -22.97 7.57
CA LYS A 54 17.12 -23.40 8.55
C LYS A 54 17.08 -22.56 9.83
N LYS A 55 18.24 -22.17 10.38
CA LYS A 55 18.29 -21.35 11.63
C LYS A 55 17.78 -19.93 11.40
N GLU A 56 18.14 -19.32 10.27
CA GLU A 56 17.69 -17.97 9.91
C GLU A 56 16.18 -17.96 9.60
N PHE A 57 15.69 -18.97 8.89
CA PHE A 57 14.28 -19.14 8.60
C PHE A 57 13.43 -19.27 9.88
N VAL A 58 13.88 -20.12 10.84
CA VAL A 58 13.20 -20.28 12.14
C VAL A 58 13.22 -18.98 12.92
N LYS A 59 14.35 -18.26 12.93
CA LYS A 59 14.46 -16.94 13.59
C LYS A 59 13.49 -15.92 12.96
N GLN A 60 13.46 -15.89 11.63
CA GLN A 60 12.55 -14.99 10.89
C GLN A 60 11.08 -15.34 11.16
N GLY A 61 10.71 -16.62 11.14
CA GLY A 61 9.36 -17.07 11.46
C GLY A 61 8.93 -16.69 12.89
N LYS A 62 9.85 -16.79 13.87
CA LYS A 62 9.58 -16.30 15.25
C LYS A 62 9.34 -14.78 15.28
N ASN A 63 10.16 -14.01 14.58
CA ASN A 63 10.00 -12.56 14.54
C ASN A 63 8.65 -12.16 13.91
N ILE A 64 8.26 -12.82 12.82
CA ILE A 64 6.96 -12.64 12.17
C ILE A 64 5.84 -12.94 13.16
N ARG A 65 5.88 -14.09 13.84
CA ARG A 65 4.86 -14.50 14.80
C ARG A 65 4.72 -13.51 15.95
N ILE A 66 5.83 -13.12 16.59
CA ILE A 66 5.80 -12.19 17.73
C ILE A 66 5.26 -10.81 17.29
N CYS A 67 5.62 -10.34 16.08
CA CYS A 67 5.05 -9.10 15.54
C CYS A 67 3.53 -9.23 15.31
N ALA A 68 3.07 -10.32 14.69
CA ALA A 68 1.65 -10.56 14.44
C ALA A 68 0.85 -10.59 15.74
N ASP A 69 1.28 -11.38 16.74
CA ASP A 69 0.62 -11.48 18.05
C ASP A 69 0.58 -10.12 18.77
N THR A 70 1.65 -9.30 18.64
CA THR A 70 1.70 -7.95 19.24
C THR A 70 0.74 -6.99 18.54
N LEU A 71 0.61 -7.08 17.21
CA LEU A 71 -0.36 -6.28 16.44
C LEU A 71 -1.80 -6.69 16.78
N GLU A 72 -2.09 -7.98 16.83
CA GLU A 72 -3.41 -8.48 17.22
C GLU A 72 -3.83 -7.95 18.59
N PHE A 73 -2.93 -8.01 19.57
CA PHE A 73 -3.18 -7.38 20.87
C PHE A 73 -3.46 -5.87 20.74
N SER A 74 -2.80 -5.18 19.82
CA SER A 74 -2.92 -3.74 19.63
C SER A 74 -4.28 -3.29 19.07
N TYR A 75 -5.03 -4.17 18.40
CA TYR A 75 -6.34 -3.86 17.84
C TYR A 75 -7.42 -3.58 18.90
N LYS A 76 -7.15 -3.92 20.16
CA LYS A 76 -8.02 -3.54 21.29
C LYS A 76 -8.03 -2.02 21.54
N PHE A 77 -7.05 -1.30 21.03
CA PHE A 77 -6.93 0.14 21.21
C PHE A 77 -7.49 0.90 20.01
N GLN A 78 -8.64 1.52 20.17
CA GLN A 78 -9.24 2.39 19.15
C GLN A 78 -8.53 3.73 19.01
N ARG A 79 -7.83 4.17 20.07
CA ARG A 79 -7.03 5.41 20.12
C ARG A 79 -5.56 5.08 20.40
N LYS A 80 -4.70 6.10 20.32
CA LYS A 80 -3.28 5.98 20.63
C LYS A 80 -3.08 5.26 21.98
N PRO A 81 -2.41 4.09 21.99
CA PRO A 81 -2.11 3.38 23.23
C PRO A 81 -0.92 4.00 23.95
N PRO A 82 -0.57 3.52 25.17
CA PRO A 82 0.64 3.95 25.86
C PRO A 82 1.91 3.77 25.02
N ASP A 83 2.89 4.67 25.22
CA ASP A 83 4.11 4.73 24.41
C ASP A 83 4.97 3.47 24.54
N ASN A 84 4.92 2.74 25.63
CA ASN A 84 5.60 1.47 25.81
C ASN A 84 5.11 0.41 24.79
N LEU A 85 3.81 0.35 24.51
CA LEU A 85 3.27 -0.55 23.49
C LEU A 85 3.67 -0.10 22.08
N ILE A 86 3.61 1.21 21.79
CA ILE A 86 4.05 1.76 20.51
C ILE A 86 5.52 1.40 20.26
N ASN A 87 6.39 1.60 21.23
CA ASN A 87 7.81 1.28 21.13
C ASN A 87 8.05 -0.24 20.97
N LYS A 88 7.27 -1.05 21.68
CA LYS A 88 7.30 -2.52 21.55
C LYS A 88 6.95 -2.95 20.14
N ILE A 89 5.84 -2.46 19.57
CA ILE A 89 5.43 -2.75 18.18
C ILE A 89 6.54 -2.32 17.22
N GLN A 90 7.05 -1.10 17.36
CA GLN A 90 8.10 -0.58 16.49
C GLN A 90 9.35 -1.46 16.50
N THR A 91 9.82 -1.86 17.68
CA THR A 91 11.04 -2.69 17.83
C THR A 91 10.86 -4.10 17.29
N ILE A 92 9.79 -4.78 17.71
CA ILE A 92 9.53 -6.17 17.35
C ILE A 92 9.21 -6.31 15.88
N CYS A 93 8.30 -5.47 15.36
CA CYS A 93 7.88 -5.59 13.98
C CYS A 93 8.95 -5.14 12.98
N ASN A 94 9.90 -4.31 13.41
CA ASN A 94 11.06 -3.99 12.59
C ASN A 94 11.91 -5.22 12.24
N LEU A 95 11.90 -6.24 13.09
CA LEU A 95 12.64 -7.49 12.89
C LEU A 95 11.89 -8.51 12.01
N SER A 96 10.61 -8.25 11.70
CA SER A 96 9.79 -9.19 10.93
C SER A 96 10.23 -9.32 9.47
N ASN A 97 10.78 -8.26 8.89
CA ASN A 97 11.12 -8.14 7.46
C ASN A 97 10.04 -8.73 6.55
N ASN A 98 8.78 -8.45 6.88
CA ASN A 98 7.60 -8.96 6.20
C ASN A 98 6.74 -7.79 5.70
N LYS A 99 6.44 -7.80 4.40
CA LYS A 99 5.69 -6.72 3.73
C LYS A 99 4.32 -6.49 4.39
N GLN A 100 3.54 -7.55 4.56
CA GLN A 100 2.18 -7.44 5.11
C GLN A 100 2.18 -6.90 6.53
N LEU A 101 3.12 -7.35 7.38
CA LEU A 101 3.24 -6.82 8.74
C LEU A 101 3.69 -5.36 8.73
N PHE A 102 4.58 -4.95 7.82
CA PHE A 102 4.94 -3.54 7.69
C PHE A 102 3.75 -2.67 7.29
N ASP A 103 2.89 -3.15 6.36
CA ASP A 103 1.65 -2.47 6.00
C ASP A 103 0.70 -2.36 7.20
N GLN A 104 0.47 -3.46 7.91
CA GLN A 104 -0.40 -3.47 9.09
C GLN A 104 0.09 -2.54 10.20
N VAL A 105 1.40 -2.52 10.48
CA VAL A 105 2.00 -1.57 11.43
C VAL A 105 1.79 -0.14 10.98
N GLY A 106 2.09 0.14 9.70
CA GLY A 106 1.92 1.46 9.12
C GLY A 106 0.48 1.97 9.23
N GLN A 107 -0.48 1.14 8.82
CA GLN A 107 -1.91 1.47 8.93
C GLN A 107 -2.35 1.63 10.40
N THR A 108 -1.85 0.81 11.30
CA THR A 108 -2.16 0.90 12.73
C THR A 108 -1.64 2.22 13.31
N PHE A 109 -0.41 2.58 13.00
CA PHE A 109 0.14 3.88 13.42
C PHE A 109 -0.60 5.05 12.79
N GLY A 110 -1.02 4.96 11.53
CA GLY A 110 -1.86 5.96 10.87
C GLY A 110 -3.19 6.18 11.58
N ARG A 111 -3.90 5.10 11.97
CA ARG A 111 -5.14 5.18 12.76
C ARG A 111 -4.95 5.86 14.12
N TRP A 112 -3.78 5.74 14.71
CA TRP A 112 -3.45 6.40 15.98
C TRP A 112 -2.91 7.83 15.82
N GLY A 113 -2.86 8.37 14.59
CA GLY A 113 -2.33 9.70 14.30
C GLY A 113 -0.80 9.79 14.34
N LEU A 114 -0.10 8.67 14.38
CA LEU A 114 1.36 8.59 14.41
C LEU A 114 1.93 8.55 12.98
N PHE A 115 1.67 9.60 12.19
CA PHE A 115 1.89 9.59 10.74
C PHE A 115 3.35 9.40 10.35
N GLU A 116 4.32 9.95 11.10
CA GLU A 116 5.75 9.72 10.84
C GLU A 116 6.11 8.25 10.96
N LYS A 117 5.63 7.59 12.02
CA LYS A 117 5.84 6.15 12.23
C LYS A 117 5.09 5.32 11.18
N SER A 118 3.89 5.73 10.80
CA SER A 118 3.11 5.14 9.71
C SER A 118 3.92 5.14 8.42
N ILE A 119 4.34 6.31 7.95
CA ILE A 119 5.12 6.49 6.71
C ILE A 119 6.43 5.69 6.76
N LEU A 120 7.10 5.65 7.93
CA LEU A 120 8.32 4.87 8.10
C LEU A 120 8.11 3.38 7.80
N PHE A 121 7.05 2.78 8.35
CA PHE A 121 6.76 1.36 8.14
C PHE A 121 6.21 1.06 6.75
N LEU A 122 5.34 1.91 6.23
CA LEU A 122 4.85 1.80 4.86
C LEU A 122 5.98 1.91 3.82
N ASN A 123 6.97 2.77 4.05
CA ASN A 123 8.16 2.83 3.20
C ASN A 123 9.01 1.56 3.28
N LYS A 124 9.04 0.85 4.43
CA LYS A 124 9.67 -0.47 4.51
C LYS A 124 8.91 -1.51 3.70
N SER A 125 7.58 -1.45 3.71
CA SER A 125 6.74 -2.27 2.86
C SER A 125 7.02 -2.01 1.38
N LEU A 126 7.07 -0.74 0.94
CA LEU A 126 7.37 -0.36 -0.45
C LEU A 126 8.77 -0.80 -0.91
N LYS A 127 9.75 -0.95 0.00
CA LYS A 127 11.06 -1.52 -0.37
C LYS A 127 10.96 -3.00 -0.76
N LEU A 128 9.98 -3.71 -0.24
CA LEU A 128 9.73 -5.13 -0.55
C LEU A 128 8.79 -5.28 -1.76
N ASP A 129 7.87 -4.34 -1.94
CA ASP A 129 6.93 -4.29 -3.06
C ASP A 129 6.70 -2.82 -3.49
N PRO A 130 7.50 -2.30 -4.44
CA PRO A 130 7.47 -0.89 -4.85
C PRO A 130 6.19 -0.45 -5.57
N TYR A 131 5.35 -1.39 -5.99
CA TYR A 131 4.16 -1.13 -6.79
C TYR A 131 2.86 -1.49 -6.06
N SER A 132 2.89 -1.63 -4.73
CA SER A 132 1.70 -1.88 -3.92
C SER A 132 0.78 -0.65 -3.89
N PRO A 133 -0.42 -0.67 -4.55
CA PRO A 133 -1.31 0.48 -4.55
C PRO A 133 -1.83 0.78 -3.15
N ASN A 134 -2.17 -0.24 -2.36
CA ASN A 134 -2.68 -0.08 -1.00
C ASN A 134 -1.67 0.59 -0.07
N THR A 135 -0.39 0.21 -0.19
CA THR A 135 0.69 0.83 0.59
C THR A 135 0.90 2.29 0.18
N LEU A 136 0.94 2.56 -1.15
CA LEU A 136 1.07 3.91 -1.69
C LEU A 136 -0.10 4.79 -1.25
N LEU A 137 -1.33 4.28 -1.32
CA LEU A 137 -2.53 5.02 -0.90
C LEU A 137 -2.47 5.35 0.60
N SER A 138 -2.05 4.41 1.43
CA SER A 138 -1.89 4.63 2.87
C SER A 138 -0.83 5.72 3.17
N ILE A 139 0.24 5.80 2.39
CA ILE A 139 1.25 6.88 2.48
C ILE A 139 0.66 8.20 2.02
N ALA A 140 -0.05 8.24 0.89
CA ALA A 140 -0.69 9.44 0.38
C ALA A 140 -1.66 10.02 1.42
N ILE A 141 -2.53 9.19 2.00
CA ILE A 141 -3.45 9.59 3.07
C ILE A 141 -2.69 10.14 4.28
N SER A 142 -1.58 9.51 4.68
CA SER A 142 -0.77 9.98 5.81
C SER A 142 -0.17 11.37 5.55
N PHE A 143 0.34 11.64 4.35
CA PHE A 143 0.83 12.97 3.95
C PHE A 143 -0.32 13.97 3.86
N HIS A 144 -1.46 13.57 3.29
CA HIS A 144 -2.64 14.41 3.17
C HIS A 144 -3.13 14.94 4.53
N ILE A 145 -3.28 14.04 5.52
CA ILE A 145 -3.72 14.43 6.87
C ILE A 145 -2.68 15.34 7.55
N LYS A 146 -1.40 15.11 7.32
CA LYS A 146 -0.31 16.01 7.77
C LYS A 146 -0.27 17.36 7.04
N ARG A 147 -1.05 17.53 5.98
CA ARG A 147 -0.99 18.67 5.06
C ARG A 147 0.37 18.82 4.36
N ASP A 148 1.11 17.74 4.22
CA ASP A 148 2.36 17.69 3.45
C ASP A 148 2.07 17.33 1.99
N ILE A 149 1.39 18.25 1.31
CA ILE A 149 0.90 18.06 -0.06
C ILE A 149 2.05 17.95 -1.08
N VAL A 150 3.18 18.57 -0.77
CA VAL A 150 4.38 18.48 -1.62
C VAL A 150 4.91 17.04 -1.67
N SER A 151 5.02 16.38 -0.50
CA SER A 151 5.43 14.97 -0.40
C SER A 151 4.34 14.00 -0.91
N GLU A 152 3.07 14.39 -0.85
CA GLU A 152 1.95 13.58 -1.35
C GLU A 152 1.94 13.50 -2.88
N LYS A 153 2.24 14.60 -3.59
CA LYS A 153 2.14 14.69 -5.05
C LYS A 153 2.82 13.54 -5.80
N PRO A 154 4.11 13.21 -5.57
CA PRO A 154 4.77 12.12 -6.29
C PRO A 154 4.12 10.75 -6.06
N ILE A 155 3.52 10.53 -4.88
CA ILE A 155 2.78 9.30 -4.57
C ILE A 155 1.47 9.24 -5.37
N ILE A 156 0.74 10.36 -5.45
CA ILE A 156 -0.48 10.47 -6.27
C ILE A 156 -0.17 10.24 -7.74
N LEU A 157 0.90 10.81 -8.28
CA LEU A 157 1.28 10.59 -9.67
C LEU A 157 1.51 9.10 -9.96
N LYS A 158 2.21 8.40 -9.05
CA LYS A 158 2.45 6.97 -9.17
C LYS A 158 1.16 6.15 -9.06
N LEU A 159 0.24 6.52 -8.18
CA LEU A 159 -1.07 5.88 -8.06
C LEU A 159 -1.92 6.07 -9.31
N LEU A 160 -1.92 7.27 -9.92
CA LEU A 160 -2.63 7.53 -11.17
C LEU A 160 -2.06 6.76 -12.36
N ASP A 161 -0.81 6.28 -12.28
CA ASP A 161 -0.22 5.38 -13.29
C ASP A 161 -0.60 3.91 -13.04
N LEU A 162 -0.82 3.52 -11.78
CA LEU A 162 -1.08 2.14 -11.37
C LEU A 162 -2.58 1.79 -11.38
N ILE A 163 -3.41 2.71 -10.89
CA ILE A 163 -4.86 2.52 -10.66
C ILE A 163 -5.62 3.80 -10.99
N PRO A 164 -5.62 4.22 -12.27
CA PRO A 164 -6.22 5.50 -12.71
C PRO A 164 -7.73 5.60 -12.47
N GLU A 165 -8.42 4.47 -12.34
CA GLU A 165 -9.86 4.36 -12.11
C GLU A 165 -10.27 4.50 -10.64
N ASP A 166 -9.35 4.39 -9.69
CA ASP A 166 -9.67 4.38 -8.26
C ASP A 166 -10.26 5.74 -7.81
N PRO A 167 -11.50 5.77 -7.27
CA PRO A 167 -12.18 7.02 -6.93
C PRO A 167 -11.47 7.79 -5.82
N GLN A 168 -10.78 7.11 -4.91
CA GLN A 168 -10.08 7.75 -3.80
C GLN A 168 -8.79 8.41 -4.29
N VAL A 169 -8.07 7.77 -5.19
CA VAL A 169 -6.88 8.33 -5.86
C VAL A 169 -7.26 9.56 -6.67
N LEU A 170 -8.33 9.48 -7.47
CA LEU A 170 -8.84 10.62 -8.24
C LEU A 170 -9.23 11.78 -7.34
N ARG A 171 -9.93 11.52 -6.23
CA ARG A 171 -10.31 12.54 -5.25
C ARG A 171 -9.11 13.22 -4.59
N LEU A 172 -8.15 12.45 -4.09
CA LEU A 172 -6.92 13.00 -3.50
C LEU A 172 -6.12 13.80 -4.53
N GLY A 173 -6.04 13.29 -5.76
CA GLY A 173 -5.37 13.98 -6.84
C GLY A 173 -5.97 15.34 -7.17
N VAL A 174 -7.33 15.48 -7.19
CA VAL A 174 -8.02 16.77 -7.34
C VAL A 174 -7.59 17.74 -6.24
N GLN A 175 -7.56 17.28 -4.99
CA GLN A 175 -7.17 18.10 -3.84
C GLN A 175 -5.70 18.55 -3.93
N VAL A 176 -4.79 17.63 -4.28
CA VAL A 176 -3.38 17.95 -4.51
C VAL A 176 -3.19 18.97 -5.63
N ALA A 177 -3.87 18.77 -6.77
CA ALA A 177 -3.81 19.69 -7.90
C ALA A 177 -4.31 21.10 -7.54
N GLY A 178 -5.43 21.20 -6.83
CA GLY A 178 -5.98 22.47 -6.38
C GLY A 178 -5.07 23.17 -5.37
N TYR A 179 -4.59 22.46 -4.36
CA TYR A 179 -3.74 23.03 -3.33
C TYR A 179 -2.40 23.55 -3.89
N LEU A 180 -1.79 22.81 -4.81
CA LEU A 180 -0.53 23.20 -5.47
C LEU A 180 -0.73 24.12 -6.69
N ARG A 181 -1.97 24.45 -7.04
CA ARG A 181 -2.33 25.18 -8.27
C ARG A 181 -1.73 24.54 -9.53
N ASP A 182 -1.64 23.22 -9.56
CA ASP A 182 -1.05 22.45 -10.66
C ASP A 182 -2.07 22.19 -11.76
N LYS A 183 -2.10 23.09 -12.75
CA LYS A 183 -3.03 23.00 -13.89
C LYS A 183 -2.81 21.75 -14.75
N SER A 184 -1.56 21.27 -14.86
CA SER A 184 -1.23 20.07 -15.64
C SER A 184 -1.82 18.82 -14.98
N LEU A 185 -1.60 18.65 -13.69
CA LEU A 185 -2.16 17.56 -12.91
C LEU A 185 -3.70 17.62 -12.91
N ALA A 186 -4.28 18.81 -12.72
CA ALA A 186 -5.72 19.00 -12.77
C ALA A 186 -6.33 18.54 -14.09
N LYS A 187 -5.73 18.92 -15.23
CA LYS A 187 -6.17 18.48 -16.56
C LYS A 187 -6.13 16.97 -16.72
N ARG A 188 -5.03 16.33 -16.27
CA ARG A 188 -4.89 14.87 -16.30
C ARG A 188 -6.01 14.19 -15.51
N ILE A 189 -6.24 14.62 -14.28
CA ILE A 189 -7.25 14.02 -13.40
C ILE A 189 -8.65 14.20 -13.92
N LEU A 190 -9.00 15.41 -14.43
CA LEU A 190 -10.32 15.65 -15.00
C LEU A 190 -10.61 14.75 -16.22
N ASN A 191 -9.59 14.45 -17.03
CA ASN A 191 -9.73 13.49 -18.13
C ASN A 191 -9.99 12.07 -17.60
N LEU A 192 -9.24 11.59 -16.61
CA LEU A 192 -9.46 10.30 -15.97
C LEU A 192 -10.83 10.22 -15.30
N MET A 193 -11.26 11.29 -14.60
CA MET A 193 -12.60 11.33 -13.99
C MET A 193 -13.72 11.29 -15.03
N LYS A 194 -13.53 11.91 -16.21
CA LYS A 194 -14.50 11.82 -17.31
C LYS A 194 -14.70 10.38 -17.77
N GLU A 195 -13.64 9.59 -17.76
CA GLU A 195 -13.66 8.18 -18.21
C GLU A 195 -14.15 7.24 -17.10
N HIS A 196 -13.62 7.38 -15.89
CA HIS A 196 -13.81 6.39 -14.83
C HIS A 196 -14.79 6.81 -13.73
N ASN A 197 -15.02 8.12 -13.54
CA ASN A 197 -15.92 8.62 -12.49
C ASN A 197 -16.68 9.89 -12.93
N PRO A 198 -17.51 9.80 -13.99
CA PRO A 198 -18.20 10.96 -14.57
C PRO A 198 -19.15 11.64 -13.58
N ALA A 199 -19.72 10.92 -12.61
CA ALA A 199 -20.61 11.47 -11.61
C ALA A 199 -19.94 12.50 -10.69
N ALA A 200 -18.66 12.33 -10.35
CA ALA A 200 -17.90 13.23 -9.50
C ALA A 200 -17.25 14.40 -10.28
N LEU A 201 -17.24 14.36 -11.62
CA LEU A 201 -16.57 15.35 -12.45
C LEU A 201 -17.04 16.80 -12.25
N PRO A 202 -18.36 17.11 -12.13
CA PRO A 202 -18.82 18.50 -11.91
C PRO A 202 -18.26 19.09 -10.62
N LEU A 203 -18.28 18.33 -9.53
CA LEU A 203 -17.77 18.76 -8.22
C LEU A 203 -16.25 19.02 -8.27
N ALA A 204 -15.50 18.16 -8.96
CA ALA A 204 -14.06 18.32 -9.13
C ALA A 204 -13.71 19.58 -9.93
N LYS A 205 -14.47 19.88 -11.00
CA LYS A 205 -14.30 21.11 -11.79
C LYS A 205 -14.55 22.36 -10.96
N ASP A 206 -15.64 22.40 -10.20
CA ASP A 206 -15.99 23.53 -9.35
C ASP A 206 -14.89 23.77 -8.29
N TYR A 207 -14.46 22.71 -7.61
CA TYR A 207 -13.36 22.79 -6.64
C TYR A 207 -12.08 23.39 -7.27
N LEU A 208 -11.65 22.88 -8.43
CA LEU A 208 -10.43 23.34 -9.09
C LEU A 208 -10.55 24.78 -9.61
N GLN A 209 -11.73 25.19 -10.14
CA GLN A 209 -11.98 26.57 -10.53
C GLN A 209 -11.83 27.54 -9.36
N ASN A 210 -12.33 27.16 -8.19
CA ASN A 210 -12.21 27.98 -6.99
C ASN A 210 -10.78 28.00 -6.44
N ALA A 211 -10.05 26.88 -6.48
CA ALA A 211 -8.66 26.78 -6.04
C ALA A 211 -7.67 27.58 -6.93
N PHE A 212 -8.02 27.79 -8.20
CA PHE A 212 -7.15 28.51 -9.17
C PHE A 212 -7.42 30.02 -9.27
N LYS A 213 -8.46 30.52 -8.63
CA LYS A 213 -8.67 31.95 -8.40
C LYS A 213 -7.66 32.50 -7.39
#